data_ad3ab23578ec42d83a3b03172e0f7725
#
_entry.id   ad3ab23578ec42d83a3b03172e0f7725
#
_cell.length_a   1.000
_cell.length_b   1.000
_cell.length_c   1.000
_cell.angle_alpha   90.00
_cell.angle_beta   90.00
_cell.angle_gamma   90.00
#
_symmetry.space_group_name_H-M   'P 1'
#
loop_
_entity.id
_entity.type
_entity.pdbx_description
1 polymer ?
#
loop_
_entity_poly.entity_id
_entity_poly.type
_entity_poly.pdbx_seq_one_letter_code
_entity_poly.pdbx_strand_id
1 'polypeptide(L)'
;MIFVGPTLRSGIGQHTFKYTKLFPDAQYFEFGQEIPECEHAFMFVIPLPHTIAAIPYVKSRAKHVSCMTVCETETVHEDYGKIFEHFDTILVPSEFCKRVLSRQFPKTTFKVVHVHIPYEPPMYTFYHIGNILDDRKNFKSILEAFVRLNDPNTRLVVKATCNQEVKINLPRVKVINGLISDEEMEDIHATGDCYNCTYEGGRPRVDADLQLV
;
A
#
# COMPACT_ATOMS: atom_id res chain seq x y z
N MET A 1 14.83 -17.08 -7.17
CA MET A 1 13.39 -17.23 -7.47
C MET A 1 12.96 -16.12 -8.42
N ILE A 2 12.11 -16.42 -9.42
CA ILE A 2 11.55 -15.39 -10.31
C ILE A 2 10.03 -15.34 -10.18
N PHE A 3 9.46 -14.18 -10.46
CA PHE A 3 8.03 -13.95 -10.57
C PHE A 3 7.71 -13.53 -11.99
N VAL A 4 6.68 -14.13 -12.59
CA VAL A 4 6.23 -13.83 -13.94
C VAL A 4 4.77 -13.44 -13.90
N GLY A 5 4.44 -12.30 -14.46
CA GLY A 5 3.08 -11.77 -14.40
C GLY A 5 2.75 -10.75 -15.48
N PRO A 6 1.56 -10.15 -15.41
CA PRO A 6 1.15 -9.07 -16.30
C PRO A 6 2.03 -7.83 -16.13
N THR A 7 1.91 -6.88 -17.07
CA THR A 7 2.63 -5.60 -16.99
C THR A 7 2.40 -4.88 -15.66
N LEU A 8 3.45 -4.25 -15.13
CA LEU A 8 3.38 -3.42 -13.90
C LEU A 8 2.41 -2.24 -14.01
N ARG A 9 1.90 -1.93 -15.19
CA ARG A 9 0.81 -0.94 -15.37
C ARG A 9 -0.57 -1.48 -14.97
N SER A 10 -0.71 -2.79 -14.79
CA SER A 10 -1.96 -3.42 -14.36
C SER A 10 -2.01 -3.64 -12.85
N GLY A 11 -3.21 -3.64 -12.26
CA GLY A 11 -3.40 -3.94 -10.83
C GLY A 11 -2.87 -5.33 -10.45
N ILE A 12 -3.07 -6.34 -11.30
CA ILE A 12 -2.57 -7.71 -11.07
C ILE A 12 -1.03 -7.73 -11.16
N GLY A 13 -0.43 -7.02 -12.11
CA GLY A 13 1.03 -6.90 -12.21
C GLY A 13 1.63 -6.24 -10.96
N GLN A 14 1.06 -5.14 -10.50
CA GLN A 14 1.45 -4.48 -9.25
C GLN A 14 1.31 -5.42 -8.04
N HIS A 15 0.21 -6.17 -7.99
CA HIS A 15 -0.03 -7.13 -6.94
C HIS A 15 1.03 -8.24 -6.95
N THR A 16 1.30 -8.82 -8.10
CA THR A 16 2.33 -9.88 -8.27
C THR A 16 3.72 -9.37 -7.92
N PHE A 17 4.05 -8.15 -8.33
CA PHE A 17 5.34 -7.53 -7.99
C PHE A 17 5.53 -7.36 -6.48
N LYS A 18 4.47 -7.07 -5.72
CA LYS A 18 4.58 -6.94 -4.26
C LYS A 18 5.04 -8.23 -3.58
N TYR A 19 4.75 -9.40 -4.15
CA TYR A 19 5.25 -10.66 -3.60
C TYR A 19 6.77 -10.79 -3.69
N THR A 20 7.43 -10.15 -4.66
CA THR A 20 8.89 -10.20 -4.75
C THR A 20 9.55 -9.66 -3.51
N LYS A 21 8.90 -8.70 -2.82
CA LYS A 21 9.41 -8.11 -1.57
C LYS A 21 9.50 -9.09 -0.40
N LEU A 22 8.82 -10.24 -0.49
CA LEU A 22 8.85 -11.28 0.53
C LEU A 22 10.05 -12.23 0.38
N PHE A 23 10.76 -12.14 -0.74
CA PHE A 23 11.87 -13.04 -1.06
C PHE A 23 13.10 -12.21 -1.42
N PRO A 24 14.20 -12.35 -0.66
CA PRO A 24 15.47 -11.75 -1.04
C PRO A 24 15.86 -12.20 -2.45
N ASP A 25 16.40 -11.30 -3.25
CA ASP A 25 16.91 -11.56 -4.60
C ASP A 25 15.85 -12.03 -5.63
N ALA A 26 14.57 -11.90 -5.32
CA ALA A 26 13.51 -12.20 -6.28
C ALA A 26 13.45 -11.14 -7.39
N GLN A 27 13.29 -11.59 -8.62
CA GLN A 27 13.16 -10.74 -9.79
C GLN A 27 11.76 -10.89 -10.41
N TYR A 28 11.24 -9.79 -10.96
CA TYR A 28 9.98 -9.76 -11.67
C TYR A 28 10.18 -9.64 -13.17
N PHE A 29 9.43 -10.44 -13.92
CA PHE A 29 9.38 -10.42 -15.37
C PHE A 29 7.94 -10.29 -15.86
N GLU A 30 7.72 -9.45 -16.85
CA GLU A 30 6.42 -9.38 -17.52
C GLU A 30 6.28 -10.52 -18.53
N PHE A 31 5.06 -10.95 -18.80
CA PHE A 31 4.81 -11.92 -19.87
C PHE A 31 5.38 -11.42 -21.21
N GLY A 32 6.11 -12.30 -21.89
CA GLY A 32 6.78 -11.98 -23.15
C GLY A 32 8.23 -11.53 -23.00
N GLN A 33 8.71 -11.29 -21.80
CA GLN A 33 10.14 -11.06 -21.56
C GLN A 33 10.92 -12.36 -21.53
N GLU A 34 12.19 -12.28 -21.90
CA GLU A 34 13.11 -13.40 -21.73
C GLU A 34 13.45 -13.57 -20.23
N ILE A 35 13.34 -14.80 -19.74
CA ILE A 35 13.61 -15.14 -18.35
C ILE A 35 14.85 -16.07 -18.25
N PRO A 36 15.68 -15.92 -17.20
CA PRO A 36 16.81 -16.81 -16.97
C PRO A 36 16.32 -18.21 -16.56
N GLU A 37 17.21 -19.20 -16.71
CA GLU A 37 16.99 -20.49 -16.07
C GLU A 37 17.03 -20.34 -14.54
N CYS A 38 16.09 -21.00 -13.86
CA CYS A 38 15.98 -20.88 -12.41
C CYS A 38 15.44 -22.15 -11.75
N GLU A 39 15.62 -22.24 -10.45
CA GLU A 39 15.07 -23.32 -9.64
C GLU A 39 13.55 -23.19 -9.48
N HIS A 40 13.09 -21.97 -9.15
CA HIS A 40 11.68 -21.70 -8.85
C HIS A 40 11.16 -20.49 -9.61
N ALA A 41 10.01 -20.67 -10.25
CA ALA A 41 9.21 -19.59 -10.81
C ALA A 41 7.82 -19.56 -10.19
N PHE A 42 7.31 -18.35 -9.95
CA PHE A 42 5.94 -18.11 -9.56
C PHE A 42 5.25 -17.32 -10.67
N MET A 43 4.11 -17.83 -11.15
CA MET A 43 3.32 -17.18 -12.20
C MET A 43 1.99 -16.71 -11.63
N PHE A 44 1.58 -15.47 -11.98
CA PHE A 44 0.20 -15.04 -11.79
C PHE A 44 -0.49 -14.99 -13.16
N VAL A 45 -1.36 -15.96 -13.42
CA VAL A 45 -1.97 -16.18 -14.72
C VAL A 45 -3.47 -15.88 -14.66
N ILE A 46 -3.95 -15.07 -15.60
CA ILE A 46 -5.36 -14.83 -15.87
C ILE A 46 -5.72 -15.44 -17.24
N PRO A 47 -6.99 -15.74 -17.54
CA PRO A 47 -7.36 -16.47 -18.74
C PRO A 47 -7.33 -15.61 -20.02
N LEU A 48 -6.16 -15.06 -20.33
CA LEU A 48 -5.90 -14.35 -21.56
C LEU A 48 -4.99 -15.19 -22.48
N PRO A 49 -5.19 -15.18 -23.80
CA PRO A 49 -4.43 -16.03 -24.71
C PRO A 49 -2.92 -15.92 -24.56
N HIS A 50 -2.39 -14.71 -24.43
CA HIS A 50 -0.94 -14.49 -24.29
C HIS A 50 -0.37 -14.95 -22.95
N THR A 51 -1.14 -14.88 -21.85
CA THR A 51 -0.69 -15.35 -20.53
C THR A 51 -0.71 -16.88 -20.46
N ILE A 52 -1.73 -17.53 -21.08
CA ILE A 52 -1.80 -18.98 -21.20
C ILE A 52 -0.65 -19.50 -22.07
N ALA A 53 -0.41 -18.86 -23.23
CA ALA A 53 0.67 -19.22 -24.13
C ALA A 53 2.09 -19.11 -23.50
N ALA A 54 2.26 -18.28 -22.48
CA ALA A 54 3.53 -18.14 -21.77
C ALA A 54 3.83 -19.32 -20.83
N ILE A 55 2.84 -20.11 -20.40
CA ILE A 55 3.02 -21.17 -19.40
C ILE A 55 4.07 -22.21 -19.83
N PRO A 56 4.02 -22.79 -21.04
CA PRO A 56 5.02 -23.77 -21.47
C PRO A 56 6.44 -23.19 -21.49
N TYR A 57 6.59 -21.94 -21.91
CA TYR A 57 7.89 -21.27 -21.92
C TYR A 57 8.46 -21.13 -20.51
N VAL A 58 7.69 -20.63 -19.55
CA VAL A 58 8.15 -20.51 -18.16
C VAL A 58 8.48 -21.88 -17.56
N LYS A 59 7.67 -22.90 -17.85
CA LYS A 59 7.94 -24.28 -17.41
C LYS A 59 9.21 -24.88 -18.04
N SER A 60 9.62 -24.43 -19.21
CA SER A 60 10.89 -24.88 -19.81
C SER A 60 12.12 -24.23 -19.19
N ARG A 61 11.95 -23.10 -18.48
CA ARG A 61 13.05 -22.31 -17.87
C ARG A 61 13.20 -22.51 -16.37
N ALA A 62 12.20 -23.08 -15.70
CA ALA A 62 12.21 -23.28 -14.25
C ALA A 62 11.94 -24.75 -13.90
N LYS A 63 12.67 -25.28 -12.90
CA LYS A 63 12.45 -26.67 -12.45
C LYS A 63 11.11 -26.82 -11.72
N HIS A 64 10.72 -25.81 -10.95
CA HIS A 64 9.48 -25.80 -10.21
C HIS A 64 8.69 -24.53 -10.55
N VAL A 65 7.44 -24.68 -10.97
CA VAL A 65 6.58 -23.56 -11.29
C VAL A 65 5.32 -23.63 -10.45
N SER A 66 5.09 -22.58 -9.65
CA SER A 66 3.84 -22.36 -8.93
C SER A 66 2.96 -21.37 -9.69
N CYS A 67 1.67 -21.65 -9.76
CA CYS A 67 0.71 -20.79 -10.43
C CYS A 67 -0.34 -20.26 -9.44
N MET A 68 -0.60 -18.97 -9.51
CA MET A 68 -1.74 -18.32 -8.85
C MET A 68 -2.68 -17.75 -9.89
N THR A 69 -3.97 -17.77 -9.57
CA THR A 69 -5.01 -17.08 -10.34
C THR A 69 -6.05 -16.47 -9.41
N VAL A 70 -6.92 -15.64 -9.96
CA VAL A 70 -8.00 -14.97 -9.22
C VAL A 70 -9.28 -15.02 -10.04
N CYS A 71 -10.42 -15.06 -9.38
CA CYS A 71 -11.73 -14.80 -10.01
C CYS A 71 -12.51 -13.80 -9.14
N GLU A 72 -13.32 -13.00 -9.81
CA GLU A 72 -14.09 -11.90 -9.18
C GLU A 72 -15.60 -12.13 -9.30
N THR A 73 -16.03 -13.20 -9.97
CA THR A 73 -17.42 -13.51 -10.27
C THR A 73 -17.78 -14.94 -9.84
N GLU A 74 -19.06 -15.20 -9.59
CA GLU A 74 -19.58 -16.53 -9.18
C GLU A 74 -19.51 -17.59 -10.30
N THR A 75 -19.27 -17.16 -11.54
CA THR A 75 -19.00 -18.02 -12.70
C THR A 75 -17.81 -17.46 -13.44
N VAL A 76 -16.94 -18.33 -13.93
CA VAL A 76 -15.74 -17.92 -14.66
C VAL A 76 -15.74 -18.50 -16.07
N HIS A 77 -14.98 -17.87 -16.96
CA HIS A 77 -14.85 -18.29 -18.33
C HIS A 77 -14.16 -19.68 -18.42
N GLU A 78 -14.53 -20.49 -19.41
CA GLU A 78 -13.97 -21.83 -19.62
C GLU A 78 -12.46 -21.83 -19.86
N ASP A 79 -11.89 -20.74 -20.34
CA ASP A 79 -10.45 -20.59 -20.56
C ASP A 79 -9.60 -20.73 -19.29
N TYR A 80 -10.19 -20.63 -18.10
CA TYR A 80 -9.49 -21.01 -16.86
C TYR A 80 -9.05 -22.48 -16.90
N GLY A 81 -9.83 -23.37 -17.54
CA GLY A 81 -9.48 -24.77 -17.73
C GLY A 81 -8.15 -24.95 -18.45
N LYS A 82 -7.85 -24.11 -19.43
CA LYS A 82 -6.58 -24.12 -20.17
C LYS A 82 -5.36 -23.81 -19.28
N ILE A 83 -5.53 -23.00 -18.24
CA ILE A 83 -4.48 -22.77 -17.23
C ILE A 83 -4.31 -24.03 -16.38
N PHE A 84 -5.44 -24.62 -15.94
CA PHE A 84 -5.45 -25.72 -14.99
C PHE A 84 -4.92 -27.02 -15.56
N GLU A 85 -4.97 -27.22 -16.89
CA GLU A 85 -4.34 -28.34 -17.58
C GLU A 85 -2.82 -28.41 -17.38
N HIS A 86 -2.20 -27.30 -17.00
CA HIS A 86 -0.75 -27.22 -16.81
C HIS A 86 -0.29 -27.45 -15.37
N PHE A 87 -1.20 -27.51 -14.38
CA PHE A 87 -0.84 -27.52 -12.96
C PHE A 87 -1.76 -28.43 -12.14
N ASP A 88 -1.20 -29.29 -11.31
CA ASP A 88 -1.96 -30.13 -10.37
C ASP A 88 -2.58 -29.32 -9.23
N THR A 89 -1.93 -28.25 -8.85
CA THR A 89 -2.36 -27.35 -7.77
C THR A 89 -2.27 -25.91 -8.22
N ILE A 90 -3.37 -25.17 -8.01
CA ILE A 90 -3.46 -23.74 -8.28
C ILE A 90 -3.61 -22.99 -6.95
N LEU A 91 -2.84 -21.93 -6.79
CA LEU A 91 -2.95 -21.02 -5.67
C LEU A 91 -4.03 -19.98 -5.95
N VAL A 92 -4.79 -19.61 -4.94
CA VAL A 92 -5.85 -18.59 -5.02
C VAL A 92 -5.83 -17.70 -3.80
N PRO A 93 -6.21 -16.41 -3.90
CA PRO A 93 -6.04 -15.45 -2.81
C PRO A 93 -7.12 -15.54 -1.73
N SER A 94 -8.22 -16.27 -1.95
CA SER A 94 -9.34 -16.28 -1.02
C SER A 94 -10.15 -17.59 -1.08
N GLU A 95 -10.91 -17.86 -0.01
CA GLU A 95 -11.88 -18.96 0.02
C GLU A 95 -13.00 -18.76 -1.02
N PHE A 96 -13.35 -17.51 -1.37
CA PHE A 96 -14.28 -17.22 -2.44
C PHE A 96 -13.77 -17.80 -3.77
N CYS A 97 -12.55 -17.45 -4.17
CA CYS A 97 -11.94 -17.95 -5.40
C CYS A 97 -11.86 -19.48 -5.40
N LYS A 98 -11.44 -20.09 -4.29
CA LYS A 98 -11.38 -21.55 -4.15
C LYS A 98 -12.74 -22.17 -4.35
N ARG A 99 -13.79 -21.67 -3.68
CA ARG A 99 -15.15 -22.18 -3.80
C ARG A 99 -15.68 -22.12 -5.23
N VAL A 100 -15.54 -20.97 -5.88
CA VAL A 100 -16.02 -20.75 -7.25
C VAL A 100 -15.32 -21.66 -8.23
N LEU A 101 -13.98 -21.68 -8.20
CA LEU A 101 -13.17 -22.45 -9.13
C LEU A 101 -13.30 -23.96 -8.89
N SER A 102 -13.36 -24.44 -7.65
CA SER A 102 -13.55 -25.86 -7.35
C SER A 102 -14.91 -26.37 -7.82
N ARG A 103 -15.95 -25.53 -7.80
CA ARG A 103 -17.28 -25.88 -8.30
C ARG A 103 -17.28 -26.11 -9.82
N GLN A 104 -16.57 -25.27 -10.57
CA GLN A 104 -16.52 -25.36 -12.03
C GLN A 104 -15.44 -26.32 -12.54
N PHE A 105 -14.34 -26.47 -11.81
CA PHE A 105 -13.20 -27.32 -12.17
C PHE A 105 -12.86 -28.33 -11.07
N PRO A 106 -13.73 -29.32 -10.82
CA PRO A 106 -13.61 -30.21 -9.67
C PRO A 106 -12.39 -31.17 -9.71
N LYS A 107 -11.73 -31.28 -10.86
CA LYS A 107 -10.52 -32.09 -11.01
C LYS A 107 -9.22 -31.38 -10.60
N THR A 108 -9.28 -30.06 -10.42
CA THR A 108 -8.11 -29.24 -10.07
C THR A 108 -8.09 -29.00 -8.57
N THR A 109 -6.91 -29.10 -7.97
CA THR A 109 -6.72 -28.78 -6.55
C THR A 109 -6.45 -27.30 -6.37
N PHE A 110 -7.24 -26.63 -5.52
CA PHE A 110 -7.07 -25.22 -5.21
C PHE A 110 -6.63 -25.05 -3.75
N LYS A 111 -5.53 -24.29 -3.54
CA LYS A 111 -5.03 -23.93 -2.21
C LYS A 111 -5.13 -22.43 -2.00
N VAL A 112 -5.72 -22.02 -0.88
CA VAL A 112 -5.77 -20.61 -0.51
C VAL A 112 -4.44 -20.19 0.08
N VAL A 113 -3.90 -19.12 -0.48
CA VAL A 113 -2.74 -18.40 0.06
C VAL A 113 -3.18 -16.98 0.30
N HIS A 114 -3.45 -16.66 1.55
CA HIS A 114 -3.77 -15.30 1.93
C HIS A 114 -2.56 -14.41 1.73
N VAL A 115 -2.76 -13.36 0.95
CA VAL A 115 -1.72 -12.38 0.73
C VAL A 115 -1.71 -11.42 1.89
N HIS A 116 -0.77 -11.60 2.77
CA HIS A 116 -0.46 -10.59 3.76
C HIS A 116 0.75 -9.81 3.28
N ILE A 117 0.50 -8.71 2.58
CA ILE A 117 1.56 -7.75 2.29
C ILE A 117 1.61 -6.82 3.49
N PRO A 118 2.72 -6.77 4.23
CA PRO A 118 2.86 -5.82 5.32
C PRO A 118 2.58 -4.43 4.79
N TYR A 119 1.51 -3.82 5.25
CA TYR A 119 1.20 -2.44 4.99
C TYR A 119 1.82 -1.63 6.13
N GLU A 120 2.86 -0.89 5.82
CA GLU A 120 3.31 0.19 6.68
C GLU A 120 2.51 1.42 6.28
N PRO A 121 1.53 1.83 7.10
CA PRO A 121 0.76 3.03 6.79
C PRO A 121 1.75 4.21 6.70
N PRO A 122 1.56 5.11 5.74
CA PRO A 122 2.36 6.33 5.70
C PRO A 122 2.19 7.09 7.02
N MET A 123 3.26 7.74 7.47
CA MET A 123 3.23 8.57 8.66
C MET A 123 2.23 9.72 8.46
N TYR A 124 1.12 9.72 9.18
CA TYR A 124 0.14 10.81 9.12
C TYR A 124 0.63 12.01 9.91
N THR A 125 0.73 13.16 9.27
CA THR A 125 1.31 14.37 9.82
C THR A 125 0.23 15.40 10.18
N PHE A 126 -0.04 15.55 11.45
CA PHE A 126 -0.74 16.73 11.96
C PHE A 126 0.22 17.90 11.99
N TYR A 127 -0.24 19.10 11.65
CA TYR A 127 0.60 20.29 11.81
C TYR A 127 -0.17 21.48 12.37
N HIS A 128 0.55 22.35 13.06
CA HIS A 128 0.04 23.58 13.62
C HIS A 128 1.03 24.72 13.36
N ILE A 129 0.52 25.87 12.92
CA ILE A 129 1.32 27.09 12.71
C ILE A 129 0.70 28.18 13.54
N GLY A 130 1.45 28.74 14.48
CA GLY A 130 0.93 29.82 15.32
C GLY A 130 1.77 30.17 16.52
N ASN A 131 1.34 31.23 17.24
CA ASN A 131 1.88 31.56 18.54
C ASN A 131 1.30 30.60 19.58
N ILE A 132 2.03 29.53 19.88
CA ILE A 132 1.60 28.49 20.80
C ILE A 132 1.58 28.91 22.28
N LEU A 133 2.11 30.10 22.60
CA LEU A 133 2.04 30.72 23.93
C LEU A 133 0.82 31.61 24.07
N ASP A 134 0.05 31.84 23.03
CA ASP A 134 -1.19 32.59 23.04
C ASP A 134 -2.34 31.67 23.44
N ASP A 135 -2.92 31.88 24.62
CA ASP A 135 -4.02 31.05 25.15
C ASP A 135 -5.22 31.00 24.21
N ARG A 136 -5.47 32.06 23.41
CA ARG A 136 -6.55 32.06 22.39
C ARG A 136 -6.37 31.02 21.31
N LYS A 137 -5.15 30.55 21.05
CA LYS A 137 -4.82 29.52 20.10
C LYS A 137 -5.05 28.11 20.64
N ASN A 138 -5.29 27.98 21.93
CA ASN A 138 -5.59 26.74 22.65
C ASN A 138 -4.70 25.56 22.22
N PHE A 139 -3.42 25.82 22.00
CA PHE A 139 -2.46 24.82 21.57
C PHE A 139 -2.36 23.64 22.54
N LYS A 140 -2.59 23.91 23.83
CA LYS A 140 -2.62 22.86 24.85
C LYS A 140 -3.62 21.75 24.51
N SER A 141 -4.81 22.09 24.03
CA SER A 141 -5.81 21.10 23.62
C SER A 141 -5.39 20.28 22.41
N ILE A 142 -4.67 20.89 21.46
CA ILE A 142 -4.10 20.16 20.31
C ILE A 142 -3.09 19.13 20.82
N LEU A 143 -2.20 19.53 21.70
CA LEU A 143 -1.17 18.66 22.25
C LEU A 143 -1.78 17.50 23.07
N GLU A 144 -2.76 17.80 23.92
CA GLU A 144 -3.50 16.79 24.69
C GLU A 144 -4.23 15.78 23.78
N ALA A 145 -4.89 16.27 22.71
CA ALA A 145 -5.55 15.42 21.75
C ALA A 145 -4.55 14.50 21.03
N PHE A 146 -3.41 15.05 20.60
CA PHE A 146 -2.35 14.27 19.97
C PHE A 146 -1.77 13.19 20.90
N VAL A 147 -1.55 13.53 22.18
CA VAL A 147 -1.08 12.55 23.18
C VAL A 147 -2.12 11.45 23.43
N ARG A 148 -3.41 11.81 23.48
CA ARG A 148 -4.50 10.84 23.66
C ARG A 148 -4.67 9.90 22.45
N LEU A 149 -4.44 10.42 21.23
CA LEU A 149 -4.49 9.61 20.01
C LEU A 149 -3.50 8.45 20.08
N ASN A 150 -2.31 8.69 20.61
CA ASN A 150 -1.25 7.70 20.85
C ASN A 150 -0.99 6.69 19.72
N ASP A 151 -1.20 7.09 18.47
CA ASP A 151 -0.96 6.25 17.29
C ASP A 151 0.50 6.37 16.85
N PRO A 152 1.27 5.27 16.78
CA PRO A 152 2.67 5.28 16.37
C PRO A 152 2.89 5.77 14.93
N ASN A 153 1.87 5.68 14.08
CA ASN A 153 1.93 6.12 12.68
C ASN A 153 1.57 7.60 12.50
N THR A 154 1.50 8.37 13.57
CA THR A 154 1.22 9.81 13.53
C THR A 154 2.37 10.65 14.08
N ARG A 155 2.54 11.85 13.55
CA ARG A 155 3.44 12.87 14.08
C ARG A 155 2.75 14.24 14.13
N LEU A 156 3.23 15.12 15.01
CA LEU A 156 2.79 16.50 15.10
C LEU A 156 3.97 17.43 14.78
N VAL A 157 3.82 18.25 13.75
CA VAL A 157 4.76 19.31 13.39
C VAL A 157 4.19 20.64 13.87
N VAL A 158 4.95 21.37 14.67
CA VAL A 158 4.55 22.65 15.26
C VAL A 158 5.50 23.73 14.77
N LYS A 159 5.01 24.64 13.94
CA LYS A 159 5.72 25.87 13.60
C LYS A 159 5.34 26.97 14.58
N ALA A 160 6.21 27.19 15.55
CA ALA A 160 6.01 28.23 16.56
C ALA A 160 6.34 29.63 15.99
N THR A 161 5.42 30.57 16.13
CA THR A 161 5.59 31.96 15.70
C THR A 161 5.82 32.92 16.87
N CYS A 162 6.10 32.38 18.06
CA CYS A 162 6.44 33.19 19.25
C CYS A 162 7.92 33.64 19.24
N ASN A 163 8.21 34.73 19.95
CA ASN A 163 9.55 35.30 20.04
C ASN A 163 10.50 34.52 21.00
N GLN A 164 10.01 33.44 21.59
CA GLN A 164 10.76 32.58 22.50
C GLN A 164 10.97 31.20 21.86
N GLU A 165 12.14 30.62 22.14
CA GLU A 165 12.38 29.24 21.76
C GLU A 165 11.48 28.31 22.60
N VAL A 166 10.71 27.46 21.93
CA VAL A 166 9.83 26.49 22.57
C VAL A 166 10.40 25.08 22.36
N LYS A 167 10.44 24.33 23.46
CA LYS A 167 10.84 22.92 23.45
C LYS A 167 9.69 22.05 23.95
N ILE A 168 9.28 21.10 23.15
CA ILE A 168 8.27 20.10 23.51
C ILE A 168 8.98 18.75 23.46
N ASN A 169 9.22 18.19 24.64
CA ASN A 169 9.93 16.90 24.75
C ASN A 169 8.92 15.74 24.79
N LEU A 170 8.23 15.53 23.66
CA LEU A 170 7.28 14.42 23.47
C LEU A 170 7.67 13.61 22.21
N PRO A 171 7.51 12.29 22.26
CA PRO A 171 7.72 11.45 21.09
C PRO A 171 6.83 11.91 19.92
N ARG A 172 7.39 11.90 18.71
CA ARG A 172 6.67 12.23 17.48
C ARG A 172 6.17 13.69 17.40
N VAL A 173 6.65 14.57 18.25
CA VAL A 173 6.41 16.01 18.15
C VAL A 173 7.69 16.71 17.70
N LYS A 174 7.62 17.44 16.58
CA LYS A 174 8.70 18.27 16.05
C LYS A 174 8.31 19.74 16.18
N VAL A 175 9.14 20.54 16.83
CA VAL A 175 8.95 22.00 16.91
C VAL A 175 9.95 22.69 15.99
N ILE A 176 9.45 23.63 15.19
CA ILE A 176 10.22 24.52 14.33
C ILE A 176 10.11 25.93 14.91
N ASN A 177 11.22 26.43 15.46
CA ASN A 177 11.31 27.77 16.04
C ASN A 177 11.91 28.77 15.05
N GLY A 178 11.76 30.05 15.33
CA GLY A 178 12.37 31.13 14.56
C GLY A 178 11.66 31.43 13.23
N LEU A 179 12.28 32.26 12.40
CA LEU A 179 11.82 32.56 11.06
C LEU A 179 12.23 31.42 10.12
N ILE A 180 11.38 31.11 9.19
CA ILE A 180 11.62 30.17 8.09
C ILE A 180 11.31 30.87 6.77
N SER A 181 11.84 30.36 5.67
CA SER A 181 11.55 30.85 4.32
C SER A 181 10.13 30.49 3.89
N ASP A 182 9.64 31.18 2.85
CA ASP A 182 8.35 30.84 2.25
C ASP A 182 8.34 29.39 1.68
N GLU A 183 9.46 28.95 1.11
CA GLU A 183 9.63 27.58 0.62
C GLU A 183 9.52 26.54 1.73
N GLU A 184 10.17 26.79 2.88
CA GLU A 184 10.05 25.93 4.07
C GLU A 184 8.62 25.92 4.65
N MET A 185 7.90 27.04 4.53
CA MET A 185 6.50 27.12 4.94
C MET A 185 5.60 26.31 4.00
N GLU A 186 5.82 26.41 2.68
CA GLU A 186 5.13 25.60 1.69
C GLU A 186 5.38 24.10 1.90
N ASP A 187 6.59 23.70 2.24
CA ASP A 187 6.95 22.33 2.57
C ASP A 187 6.14 21.80 3.77
N ILE A 188 5.93 22.61 4.80
CA ILE A 188 5.09 22.22 5.94
C ILE A 188 3.65 21.95 5.49
N HIS A 189 3.10 22.80 4.62
CA HIS A 189 1.75 22.62 4.07
C HIS A 189 1.67 21.40 3.13
N ALA A 190 2.67 21.21 2.27
CA ALA A 190 2.70 20.12 1.31
C ALA A 190 2.90 18.73 1.96
N THR A 191 3.62 18.68 3.09
CA THR A 191 3.91 17.41 3.80
C THR A 191 2.99 17.14 4.97
N GLY A 192 2.10 18.09 5.30
CA GLY A 192 1.12 17.95 6.35
C GLY A 192 -0.21 17.42 5.85
N ASP A 193 -0.74 16.39 6.50
CA ASP A 193 -2.03 15.78 6.14
C ASP A 193 -3.22 16.50 6.78
N CYS A 194 -3.02 17.11 7.96
CA CYS A 194 -4.09 17.79 8.67
C CYS A 194 -3.58 19.02 9.42
N TYR A 195 -4.14 20.20 9.08
CA TYR A 195 -3.89 21.44 9.81
C TYR A 195 -4.77 21.52 11.05
N ASN A 196 -4.14 21.67 12.21
CA ASN A 196 -4.86 21.84 13.48
C ASN A 196 -4.94 23.31 13.85
N CYS A 197 -6.16 23.84 13.89
CA CYS A 197 -6.46 25.19 14.35
C CYS A 197 -7.58 25.13 15.39
N THR A 198 -7.28 25.60 16.62
CA THR A 198 -8.29 25.78 17.66
C THR A 198 -8.36 27.26 18.05
N TYR A 199 -9.57 27.75 18.31
CA TYR A 199 -9.82 29.10 18.72
C TYR A 199 -10.73 29.10 19.95
N GLU A 200 -10.27 29.62 21.07
CA GLU A 200 -11.17 29.95 22.19
C GLU A 200 -11.83 31.31 21.91
N GLY A 201 -13.14 31.36 21.79
CA GLY A 201 -13.94 32.60 21.77
C GLY A 201 -14.50 33.05 20.44
N GLY A 202 -14.47 32.23 19.42
CA GLY A 202 -15.18 32.49 18.16
C GLY A 202 -15.62 31.18 17.52
N ARG A 203 -16.77 31.21 16.84
CA ARG A 203 -17.21 30.07 16.05
C ARG A 203 -16.04 29.55 15.21
N PRO A 204 -15.84 28.25 15.10
CA PRO A 204 -14.82 27.71 14.20
C PRO A 204 -15.09 28.33 12.83
N ARG A 205 -14.17 29.12 12.30
CA ARG A 205 -14.10 29.31 10.86
C ARG A 205 -13.74 27.93 10.32
N VAL A 206 -14.77 27.22 9.92
CA VAL A 206 -14.63 26.17 8.95
C VAL A 206 -14.33 26.94 7.67
N ASP A 207 -13.06 27.21 7.41
CA ASP A 207 -12.66 27.59 6.09
C ASP A 207 -13.03 26.38 5.22
N ALA A 208 -14.00 26.63 4.32
CA ALA A 208 -14.70 25.59 3.55
C ALA A 208 -13.82 24.95 2.44
N ASP A 209 -12.52 24.96 2.61
CA ASP A 209 -11.55 24.45 1.64
C ASP A 209 -10.69 23.30 2.21
N LEU A 210 -11.21 22.54 3.18
CA LEU A 210 -10.68 21.20 3.43
C LEU A 210 -11.11 20.28 2.29
N GLN A 211 -10.50 20.46 1.13
CA GLN A 211 -10.47 19.45 0.11
C GLN A 211 -9.54 18.33 0.64
N LEU A 212 -10.16 17.21 0.98
CA LEU A 212 -9.48 15.94 1.11
C LEU A 212 -8.85 15.63 -0.25
N VAL A 213 -7.53 15.68 -0.31
CA VAL A 213 -6.76 15.15 -1.44
C VAL A 213 -6.49 13.68 -1.20
#